data_4b13ecd10cb9007a5a82191199518fc8
#
_entry.id   4b13ecd10cb9007a5a82191199518fc8
#
_cell.length_a   1.000
_cell.length_b   1.000
_cell.length_c   1.000
_cell.angle_alpha   90.00
_cell.angle_beta   90.00
_cell.angle_gamma   90.00
#
_symmetry.space_group_name_H-M   'P 1'
#
loop_
_entity.id
_entity.type
_entity.pdbx_description
1 polymer ?
#
loop_
_entity_poly.entity_id
_entity_poly.type
_entity_poly.pdbx_seq_one_letter_code
_entity_poly.pdbx_strand_id
1 'polypeptide(L)'
;MKKWIAGIAVLWLAGCSTKPIGLNYYMLHQPTLVAAQSSTDISNQPTIFLRSLSAPEYPKQRNLSLQLSDSEIHFAPKHVWAEPFDRDFKMAFSESLSVKHKMRLRVQSKWTNPAQPEYILDIQLDDFIPTYDGRLVLKGKFRLETDGAPPQIVRFNYWLPLNKDGFAFSVSQMRLLIDKFTNDVVTRVEAGR
;
A
#
# COMPACT_ATOMS: atom_id res chain seq x y z
N MET A 1 66.81 5.22 10.27
CA MET A 1 65.83 4.29 9.67
C MET A 1 64.49 4.19 10.44
N LYS A 2 64.43 4.42 11.76
CA LYS A 2 63.16 4.33 12.54
C LYS A 2 62.13 5.47 12.32
N LYS A 3 62.55 6.63 11.81
CA LYS A 3 61.67 7.81 11.61
C LYS A 3 60.84 7.76 10.31
N TRP A 4 61.22 6.94 9.35
CA TRP A 4 60.53 6.80 8.06
C TRP A 4 59.34 5.82 8.12
N ILE A 5 59.35 4.88 9.06
CA ILE A 5 58.30 3.87 9.23
C ILE A 5 57.02 4.50 9.87
N ALA A 6 57.21 5.52 10.72
CA ALA A 6 56.08 6.22 11.37
C ALA A 6 55.26 7.06 10.38
N GLY A 7 55.85 7.56 9.28
CA GLY A 7 55.16 8.36 8.28
C GLY A 7 54.23 7.54 7.37
N ILE A 8 54.54 6.27 7.13
CA ILE A 8 53.73 5.39 6.25
C ILE A 8 52.51 4.85 6.97
N ALA A 9 52.58 4.65 8.30
CA ALA A 9 51.44 4.14 9.08
C ALA A 9 50.25 5.13 9.19
N VAL A 10 50.50 6.44 9.07
CA VAL A 10 49.45 7.48 9.17
C VAL A 10 48.64 7.60 7.89
N LEU A 11 49.16 7.22 6.72
CA LEU A 11 48.41 7.29 5.46
C LEU A 11 47.32 6.24 5.29
N TRP A 12 47.28 5.19 6.10
CA TRP A 12 46.32 4.09 5.99
C TRP A 12 45.02 4.33 6.76
N LEU A 13 44.93 5.39 7.58
CA LEU A 13 43.71 5.71 8.35
C LEU A 13 42.76 6.70 7.65
N ALA A 14 43.10 7.21 6.47
CA ALA A 14 42.30 8.23 5.78
C ALA A 14 41.17 7.69 4.86
N GLY A 15 40.90 6.41 4.90
CA GLY A 15 40.00 5.80 3.92
C GLY A 15 38.82 5.07 4.49
N CYS A 16 37.79 5.72 4.93
CA CYS A 16 36.39 5.22 4.92
C CYS A 16 35.42 6.28 5.45
N SER A 17 35.33 7.43 4.78
CA SER A 17 34.18 8.30 4.94
C SER A 17 33.12 7.94 3.87
N THR A 18 32.48 6.80 4.01
CA THR A 18 31.27 6.50 3.26
C THR A 18 30.15 7.39 3.82
N LYS A 19 29.76 8.43 3.05
CA LYS A 19 28.57 9.23 3.37
C LYS A 19 27.39 8.27 3.51
N PRO A 20 26.63 8.33 4.61
CA PRO A 20 25.44 7.48 4.75
C PRO A 20 24.48 7.73 3.58
N ILE A 21 24.07 6.67 2.91
CA ILE A 21 23.09 6.75 1.83
C ILE A 21 21.76 7.15 2.48
N GLY A 22 21.32 8.40 2.28
CA GLY A 22 20.03 8.87 2.73
C GLY A 22 18.90 8.05 2.08
N LEU A 23 18.08 7.39 2.88
CA LEU A 23 16.88 6.70 2.40
C LEU A 23 15.66 7.63 2.51
N ASN A 24 14.82 7.61 1.49
CA ASN A 24 13.52 8.26 1.49
C ASN A 24 12.45 7.21 1.80
N TYR A 25 11.66 7.46 2.83
CA TYR A 25 10.61 6.54 3.28
C TYR A 25 9.25 7.01 2.79
N TYR A 26 8.44 6.07 2.32
CA TYR A 26 7.11 6.31 1.78
C TYR A 26 6.09 5.42 2.46
N MET A 27 4.86 5.91 2.55
CA MET A 27 3.72 5.16 3.07
C MET A 27 2.46 5.48 2.26
N LEU A 28 1.56 4.52 2.15
CA LEU A 28 0.27 4.67 1.45
C LEU A 28 -0.78 5.35 2.32
N HIS A 29 -0.86 5.00 3.62
CA HIS A 29 -1.79 5.63 4.54
C HIS A 29 -1.34 7.05 4.95
N GLN A 30 -2.26 7.86 5.44
CA GLN A 30 -2.04 9.25 5.88
C GLN A 30 -2.45 9.42 7.35
N PRO A 31 -1.57 9.22 8.32
CA PRO A 31 -1.92 9.19 9.74
C PRO A 31 -2.56 10.48 10.26
N THR A 32 -2.42 11.58 9.53
CA THR A 32 -2.95 12.91 9.91
C THR A 32 -4.41 13.14 9.50
N LEU A 33 -5.00 12.27 8.66
CA LEU A 33 -6.36 12.45 8.13
C LEU A 33 -7.44 11.80 9.01
N VAL A 34 -7.06 10.91 9.91
CA VAL A 34 -8.01 10.30 10.84
C VAL A 34 -8.34 11.30 11.93
N ALA A 35 -9.36 12.14 11.70
CA ALA A 35 -9.96 12.92 12.77
C ALA A 35 -10.43 11.96 13.88
N ALA A 36 -10.19 12.30 15.13
CA ALA A 36 -10.68 11.55 16.28
C ALA A 36 -12.22 11.45 16.19
N GLN A 37 -12.72 10.34 15.65
CA GLN A 37 -14.15 10.06 15.63
C GLN A 37 -14.55 9.70 17.05
N SER A 38 -15.61 10.34 17.54
CA SER A 38 -16.18 10.02 18.85
C SER A 38 -16.54 8.55 18.91
N SER A 39 -16.17 7.87 19.98
CA SER A 39 -16.33 6.43 20.16
C SER A 39 -17.77 5.92 20.00
N THR A 40 -18.75 6.79 20.18
CA THR A 40 -20.19 6.51 20.05
C THR A 40 -20.65 6.32 18.59
N ASP A 41 -20.02 6.99 17.63
CA ASP A 41 -20.41 6.89 16.21
C ASP A 41 -19.81 5.66 15.52
N ILE A 42 -18.80 5.04 16.12
CA ILE A 42 -18.05 3.94 15.51
C ILE A 42 -18.84 2.62 15.60
N SER A 43 -19.63 2.40 16.66
CA SER A 43 -20.30 1.11 16.90
C SER A 43 -21.39 0.78 15.89
N ASN A 44 -22.03 1.79 15.29
CA ASN A 44 -23.15 1.63 14.36
C ASN A 44 -22.73 1.72 12.88
N GLN A 45 -21.46 1.88 12.58
CA GLN A 45 -21.01 1.97 11.19
C GLN A 45 -21.01 0.58 10.53
N PRO A 46 -21.48 0.48 9.26
CA PRO A 46 -21.35 -0.74 8.47
C PRO A 46 -19.92 -1.24 8.44
N THR A 47 -19.72 -2.54 8.57
CA THR A 47 -18.40 -3.13 8.71
C THR A 47 -18.14 -4.13 7.61
N ILE A 48 -17.03 -3.92 6.88
CA ILE A 48 -16.50 -4.90 5.94
C ILE A 48 -15.43 -5.72 6.67
N PHE A 49 -15.55 -7.03 6.61
CA PHE A 49 -14.56 -7.96 7.12
C PHE A 49 -13.60 -8.39 6.01
N LEU A 50 -12.36 -7.91 6.05
CA LEU A 50 -11.30 -8.33 5.13
C LEU A 50 -10.75 -9.69 5.58
N ARG A 51 -11.17 -10.74 4.89
CA ARG A 51 -10.73 -12.12 5.15
C ARG A 51 -9.32 -12.36 4.61
N SER A 52 -9.04 -11.91 3.38
CA SER A 52 -7.73 -12.08 2.77
C SER A 52 -7.32 -10.88 1.89
N LEU A 53 -6.01 -10.65 1.85
CA LEU A 53 -5.34 -9.76 0.87
C LEU A 53 -4.15 -10.52 0.31
N SER A 54 -4.13 -10.70 -0.99
CA SER A 54 -3.00 -11.26 -1.75
C SER A 54 -2.47 -10.21 -2.72
N ALA A 55 -1.15 -10.08 -2.80
CA ALA A 55 -0.47 -9.16 -3.72
C ALA A 55 0.75 -9.86 -4.33
N PRO A 56 1.24 -9.39 -5.51
CA PRO A 56 2.51 -9.86 -6.07
C PRO A 56 3.68 -9.64 -5.10
N GLU A 57 4.81 -10.28 -5.36
CA GLU A 57 5.97 -10.18 -4.46
C GLU A 57 6.76 -8.88 -4.64
N TYR A 58 6.70 -8.24 -5.83
CA TYR A 58 7.50 -7.04 -6.08
C TYR A 58 7.11 -5.81 -5.22
N PRO A 59 5.82 -5.50 -4.95
CA PRO A 59 5.50 -4.39 -4.04
C PRO A 59 5.78 -4.71 -2.57
N LYS A 60 5.91 -6.00 -2.20
CA LYS A 60 6.27 -6.43 -0.85
C LYS A 60 7.76 -6.29 -0.55
N GLN A 61 8.58 -6.05 -1.57
CA GLN A 61 9.99 -5.72 -1.37
C GLN A 61 10.11 -4.39 -0.62
N ARG A 62 11.19 -4.22 0.13
CA ARG A 62 11.43 -2.98 0.87
C ARG A 62 11.53 -1.75 -0.04
N ASN A 63 12.11 -1.93 -1.23
CA ASN A 63 12.33 -0.86 -2.19
C ASN A 63 11.08 -0.64 -3.05
N LEU A 64 10.79 0.63 -3.34
CA LEU A 64 9.77 0.96 -4.32
C LEU A 64 10.18 0.42 -5.69
N SER A 65 9.20 -0.14 -6.39
CA SER A 65 9.39 -0.72 -7.72
C SER A 65 8.74 0.14 -8.80
N LEU A 66 9.34 0.13 -9.98
CA LEU A 66 8.77 0.68 -11.21
C LEU A 66 9.12 -0.23 -12.38
N GLN A 67 8.23 -0.31 -13.35
CA GLN A 67 8.45 -1.06 -14.58
C GLN A 67 9.28 -0.21 -15.56
N LEU A 68 10.33 -0.77 -16.15
CA LEU A 68 11.19 -0.12 -17.14
C LEU A 68 10.86 -0.53 -18.59
N SER A 69 10.28 -1.72 -18.75
CA SER A 69 9.83 -2.26 -20.04
C SER A 69 8.73 -3.30 -19.79
N ASP A 70 8.27 -3.98 -20.85
CA ASP A 70 7.26 -5.03 -20.76
C ASP A 70 7.64 -6.17 -19.78
N SER A 71 8.93 -6.41 -19.57
CA SER A 71 9.44 -7.54 -18.79
C SER A 71 10.44 -7.17 -17.70
N GLU A 72 10.74 -5.88 -17.52
CA GLU A 72 11.77 -5.44 -16.58
C GLU A 72 11.18 -4.57 -15.47
N ILE A 73 11.50 -4.93 -14.22
CA ILE A 73 11.16 -4.17 -13.02
C ILE A 73 12.46 -3.67 -12.37
N HIS A 74 12.49 -2.41 -12.03
CA HIS A 74 13.56 -1.77 -11.27
C HIS A 74 13.12 -1.55 -9.83
N PHE A 75 14.01 -1.87 -8.88
CA PHE A 75 13.85 -1.56 -7.46
C PHE A 75 14.71 -0.34 -7.10
N ALA A 76 14.09 0.73 -6.69
CA ALA A 76 14.76 2.00 -6.42
C ALA A 76 15.59 1.94 -5.13
N PRO A 77 16.93 2.02 -5.17
CA PRO A 77 17.77 1.70 -4.01
C PRO A 77 17.68 2.70 -2.86
N LYS A 78 17.20 3.93 -3.11
CA LYS A 78 17.08 5.00 -2.10
C LYS A 78 15.63 5.32 -1.71
N HIS A 79 14.66 4.63 -2.28
CA HIS A 79 13.24 4.87 -2.05
C HIS A 79 12.60 3.59 -1.51
N VAL A 80 12.13 3.64 -0.27
CA VAL A 80 11.72 2.44 0.46
C VAL A 80 10.35 2.66 1.12
N TRP A 81 9.60 1.57 1.28
CA TRP A 81 8.40 1.57 2.09
C TRP A 81 8.77 1.76 3.57
N ALA A 82 8.02 2.59 4.28
CA ALA A 82 8.14 2.77 5.72
C ALA A 82 7.55 1.59 6.50
N GLU A 83 6.54 0.94 5.92
CA GLU A 83 5.81 -0.20 6.48
C GLU A 83 5.74 -1.34 5.45
N PRO A 84 5.55 -2.60 5.89
CA PRO A 84 5.26 -3.70 4.97
C PRO A 84 4.04 -3.37 4.09
N PHE A 85 4.15 -3.60 2.79
CA PHE A 85 3.15 -3.22 1.79
C PHE A 85 1.73 -3.67 2.16
N ASP A 86 1.56 -4.95 2.53
CA ASP A 86 0.24 -5.52 2.85
C ASP A 86 -0.42 -4.82 4.04
N ARG A 87 0.38 -4.38 5.02
CA ARG A 87 -0.10 -3.63 6.18
C ARG A 87 -0.50 -2.23 5.76
N ASP A 88 0.35 -1.54 5.02
CA ASP A 88 0.16 -0.17 4.60
C ASP A 88 -1.03 -0.03 3.64
N PHE A 89 -1.21 -0.97 2.71
CA PHE A 89 -2.39 -1.04 1.85
C PHE A 89 -3.69 -1.19 2.65
N LYS A 90 -3.71 -2.11 3.65
CA LYS A 90 -4.89 -2.27 4.52
C LYS A 90 -5.20 -1.01 5.31
N MET A 91 -4.17 -0.31 5.79
CA MET A 91 -4.34 0.96 6.51
C MET A 91 -4.90 2.04 5.59
N ALA A 92 -4.36 2.22 4.38
CA ALA A 92 -4.85 3.18 3.40
C ALA A 92 -6.30 2.86 2.96
N PHE A 93 -6.63 1.59 2.74
CA PHE A 93 -7.98 1.15 2.43
C PHE A 93 -8.96 1.42 3.59
N SER A 94 -8.58 1.08 4.83
CA SER A 94 -9.36 1.36 6.03
C SER A 94 -9.62 2.87 6.22
N GLU A 95 -8.60 3.69 5.98
CA GLU A 95 -8.68 5.14 6.02
C GLU A 95 -9.66 5.68 4.98
N SER A 96 -9.56 5.24 3.73
CA SER A 96 -10.46 5.62 2.65
C SER A 96 -11.92 5.23 2.96
N LEU A 97 -12.17 4.02 3.48
CA LEU A 97 -13.49 3.58 3.93
C LEU A 97 -14.05 4.48 5.05
N SER A 98 -13.23 4.74 6.07
CA SER A 98 -13.65 5.51 7.24
C SER A 98 -13.95 6.98 6.90
N VAL A 99 -13.01 7.65 6.20
CA VAL A 99 -13.08 9.08 5.93
C VAL A 99 -14.15 9.40 4.88
N LYS A 100 -14.22 8.62 3.80
CA LYS A 100 -15.08 8.92 2.65
C LYS A 100 -16.47 8.28 2.72
N HIS A 101 -16.58 7.10 3.35
CA HIS A 101 -17.80 6.29 3.30
C HIS A 101 -18.41 6.00 4.68
N LYS A 102 -17.77 6.43 5.77
CA LYS A 102 -18.20 6.15 7.15
C LYS A 102 -18.43 4.65 7.38
N MET A 103 -17.57 3.83 6.79
CA MET A 103 -17.55 2.38 6.92
C MET A 103 -16.29 1.93 7.65
N ARG A 104 -16.36 0.78 8.30
CA ARG A 104 -15.23 0.21 9.05
C ARG A 104 -14.63 -0.97 8.33
N LEU A 105 -13.31 -1.07 8.35
CA LEU A 105 -12.60 -2.28 7.98
C LEU A 105 -12.23 -3.08 9.23
N ARG A 106 -12.63 -4.34 9.28
CA ARG A 106 -12.10 -5.32 10.24
C ARG A 106 -11.26 -6.33 9.49
N VAL A 107 -10.05 -6.55 9.96
CA VAL A 107 -9.13 -7.51 9.34
C VAL A 107 -9.15 -8.80 10.15
N GLN A 108 -9.10 -9.94 9.48
CA GLN A 108 -8.96 -11.23 10.16
C GLN A 108 -7.71 -11.22 11.04
N SER A 109 -7.88 -11.53 12.30
CA SER A 109 -6.79 -11.67 13.25
C SER A 109 -7.05 -12.84 14.18
N LYS A 110 -6.00 -13.31 14.88
CA LYS A 110 -6.13 -14.37 15.88
C LYS A 110 -7.07 -14.01 17.05
N TRP A 111 -7.36 -12.72 17.21
CA TRP A 111 -8.13 -12.15 18.33
C TRP A 111 -9.55 -11.76 17.94
N THR A 112 -9.90 -11.78 16.65
CA THR A 112 -11.23 -11.40 16.17
C THR A 112 -11.91 -12.61 15.55
N ASN A 113 -12.89 -13.15 16.27
CA ASN A 113 -13.88 -14.04 15.68
C ASN A 113 -15.13 -13.19 15.40
N PRO A 114 -15.38 -12.75 14.17
CA PRO A 114 -16.58 -11.97 13.87
C PRO A 114 -17.79 -12.91 13.99
N ALA A 115 -18.66 -12.64 14.95
CA ALA A 115 -20.01 -13.20 14.89
C ALA A 115 -20.65 -12.64 13.63
N GLN A 116 -20.78 -13.44 12.58
CA GLN A 116 -21.47 -13.19 11.30
C GLN A 116 -21.25 -11.76 10.75
N PRO A 117 -20.16 -11.52 10.01
CA PRO A 117 -19.95 -10.24 9.35
C PRO A 117 -20.96 -10.08 8.20
N GLU A 118 -21.60 -8.91 8.11
CA GLU A 118 -22.54 -8.57 7.04
C GLU A 118 -21.89 -8.62 5.65
N TYR A 119 -20.62 -8.21 5.57
CA TYR A 119 -19.83 -8.19 4.33
C TYR A 119 -18.47 -8.83 4.54
N ILE A 120 -18.13 -9.83 3.70
CA ILE A 120 -16.82 -10.47 3.69
C ILE A 120 -16.12 -10.15 2.37
N LEU A 121 -14.90 -9.65 2.46
CA LEU A 121 -14.09 -9.22 1.32
C LEU A 121 -12.80 -10.02 1.24
N ASP A 122 -12.52 -10.58 0.06
CA ASP A 122 -11.21 -11.07 -0.33
C ASP A 122 -10.67 -10.22 -1.45
N ILE A 123 -9.41 -9.82 -1.38
CA ILE A 123 -8.74 -9.01 -2.38
C ILE A 123 -7.55 -9.77 -2.95
N GLN A 124 -7.48 -9.85 -4.27
CA GLN A 124 -6.29 -10.28 -4.99
C GLN A 124 -5.84 -9.15 -5.90
N LEU A 125 -4.68 -8.58 -5.61
CA LEU A 125 -3.99 -7.65 -6.48
C LEU A 125 -3.14 -8.45 -7.47
N ASP A 126 -3.25 -8.14 -8.75
CA ASP A 126 -2.41 -8.69 -9.81
C ASP A 126 -1.25 -7.74 -10.10
N ASP A 127 -1.52 -6.41 -10.13
CA ASP A 127 -0.52 -5.36 -10.35
C ASP A 127 -0.82 -4.12 -9.49
N PHE A 128 0.26 -3.50 -8.95
CA PHE A 128 0.21 -2.18 -8.34
C PHE A 128 1.57 -1.50 -8.50
N ILE A 129 1.77 -0.82 -9.65
CA ILE A 129 3.10 -0.38 -10.09
C ILE A 129 3.03 0.82 -11.05
N PRO A 130 3.98 1.77 -10.97
CA PRO A 130 4.29 2.68 -12.06
C PRO A 130 4.82 1.93 -13.27
N THR A 131 4.27 2.21 -14.45
CA THR A 131 4.63 1.55 -15.71
C THR A 131 5.50 2.45 -16.58
N TYR A 132 6.29 1.85 -17.47
CA TYR A 132 7.24 2.55 -18.36
C TYR A 132 6.57 3.51 -19.35
N ASP A 133 5.27 3.34 -19.61
CA ASP A 133 4.48 4.21 -20.48
C ASP A 133 3.84 5.41 -19.75
N GLY A 134 4.35 5.73 -18.55
CA GLY A 134 3.93 6.90 -17.78
C GLY A 134 2.58 6.76 -17.08
N ARG A 135 2.16 5.56 -16.77
CA ARG A 135 0.93 5.28 -16.00
C ARG A 135 1.25 4.67 -14.65
N LEU A 136 0.35 4.86 -13.71
CA LEU A 136 0.26 4.04 -12.52
C LEU A 136 -0.93 3.10 -12.65
N VAL A 137 -0.72 1.81 -12.45
CA VAL A 137 -1.75 0.77 -12.60
C VAL A 137 -2.05 0.14 -11.25
N LEU A 138 -3.34 -0.09 -10.97
CA LEU A 138 -3.85 -0.97 -9.93
C LEU A 138 -4.85 -1.94 -10.55
N LYS A 139 -4.49 -3.21 -10.60
CA LYS A 139 -5.26 -4.25 -11.28
C LYS A 139 -5.42 -5.47 -10.39
N GLY A 140 -6.56 -6.15 -10.52
CA GLY A 140 -6.82 -7.35 -9.75
C GLY A 140 -8.27 -7.78 -9.79
N LYS A 141 -8.68 -8.48 -8.74
CA LYS A 141 -10.07 -8.86 -8.48
C LYS A 141 -10.35 -8.84 -6.99
N PHE A 142 -11.61 -8.67 -6.66
CA PHE A 142 -12.10 -8.92 -5.31
C PHE A 142 -13.32 -9.83 -5.33
N ARG A 143 -13.52 -10.55 -4.25
CA ARG A 143 -14.72 -11.33 -3.98
C ARG A 143 -15.43 -10.69 -2.80
N LEU A 144 -16.70 -10.34 -3.01
CA LEU A 144 -17.58 -9.80 -1.98
C LEU A 144 -18.67 -10.83 -1.69
N GLU A 145 -18.78 -11.23 -0.43
CA GLU A 145 -19.87 -12.05 0.10
C GLU A 145 -20.76 -11.16 0.96
N THR A 146 -22.05 -11.23 0.73
CA THR A 146 -23.10 -10.54 1.50
C THR A 146 -24.05 -11.58 2.03
N ASP A 147 -24.54 -11.42 3.26
CA ASP A 147 -25.49 -12.35 3.84
C ASP A 147 -26.74 -12.46 2.96
N GLY A 148 -27.20 -13.70 2.71
CA GLY A 148 -28.37 -13.98 1.88
C GLY A 148 -28.20 -13.81 0.36
N ALA A 149 -27.02 -13.43 -0.15
CA ALA A 149 -26.77 -13.26 -1.58
C ALA A 149 -25.59 -14.12 -2.09
N PRO A 150 -25.59 -14.53 -3.37
CA PRO A 150 -24.47 -15.24 -3.93
C PRO A 150 -23.21 -14.36 -3.98
N PRO A 151 -22.00 -14.94 -3.74
CA PRO A 151 -20.75 -14.19 -3.80
C PRO A 151 -20.52 -13.54 -5.16
N GLN A 152 -20.09 -12.29 -5.16
CA GLN A 152 -19.75 -11.52 -6.36
C GLN A 152 -18.23 -11.52 -6.56
N ILE A 153 -17.76 -11.86 -7.76
CA ILE A 153 -16.36 -11.73 -8.15
C ILE A 153 -16.26 -10.58 -9.16
N VAL A 154 -15.53 -9.55 -8.79
CA VAL A 154 -15.37 -8.33 -9.60
C VAL A 154 -13.91 -8.18 -9.98
N ARG A 155 -13.64 -8.06 -11.28
CA ARG A 155 -12.31 -7.71 -11.80
C ARG A 155 -12.22 -6.20 -11.94
N PHE A 156 -11.07 -5.62 -11.62
CA PHE A 156 -10.80 -4.21 -11.77
C PHE A 156 -9.46 -3.98 -12.46
N ASN A 157 -9.40 -2.86 -13.17
CA ASN A 157 -8.18 -2.38 -13.81
C ASN A 157 -8.25 -0.85 -13.84
N TYR A 158 -7.63 -0.22 -12.84
CA TYR A 158 -7.58 1.22 -12.72
C TYR A 158 -6.20 1.72 -13.11
N TRP A 159 -6.16 2.89 -13.70
CA TRP A 159 -4.91 3.57 -13.96
C TRP A 159 -5.06 5.09 -13.85
N LEU A 160 -3.94 5.76 -13.59
CA LEU A 160 -3.79 7.20 -13.58
C LEU A 160 -2.52 7.58 -14.34
N PRO A 161 -2.51 8.72 -15.08
CA PRO A 161 -1.31 9.21 -15.71
C PRO A 161 -0.32 9.71 -14.66
N LEU A 162 0.97 9.43 -14.87
CA LEU A 162 2.08 10.00 -14.11
C LEU A 162 2.65 11.19 -14.90
N ASN A 163 2.01 12.35 -14.75
CA ASN A 163 2.36 13.59 -15.44
C ASN A 163 3.41 14.45 -14.69
N LYS A 164 3.95 13.94 -13.60
CA LYS A 164 5.04 14.53 -12.83
C LYS A 164 6.01 13.46 -12.40
N ASP A 165 7.29 13.82 -12.38
CA ASP A 165 8.34 12.93 -11.92
C ASP A 165 8.38 12.80 -10.39
N GLY A 166 8.93 11.69 -9.94
CA GLY A 166 9.30 11.44 -8.56
C GLY A 166 8.37 10.48 -7.81
N PHE A 167 8.98 9.72 -6.91
CA PHE A 167 8.30 8.69 -6.13
C PHE A 167 7.21 9.25 -5.19
N ALA A 168 7.41 10.46 -4.64
CA ALA A 168 6.40 11.09 -3.79
C ALA A 168 5.10 11.33 -4.57
N PHE A 169 5.20 11.78 -5.83
CA PHE A 169 4.04 11.93 -6.70
C PHE A 169 3.42 10.57 -7.03
N SER A 170 4.21 9.58 -7.42
CA SER A 170 3.70 8.22 -7.69
C SER A 170 2.94 7.64 -6.49
N VAL A 171 3.47 7.77 -5.27
CA VAL A 171 2.79 7.30 -4.06
C VAL A 171 1.50 8.09 -3.79
N SER A 172 1.46 9.39 -4.07
CA SER A 172 0.21 10.15 -3.97
C SER A 172 -0.86 9.65 -4.95
N GLN A 173 -0.46 9.28 -6.18
CA GLN A 173 -1.37 8.68 -7.16
C GLN A 173 -1.81 7.26 -6.75
N MET A 174 -0.93 6.49 -6.08
CA MET A 174 -1.30 5.19 -5.51
C MET A 174 -2.47 5.31 -4.53
N ARG A 175 -2.46 6.33 -3.67
CA ARG A 175 -3.58 6.60 -2.76
C ARG A 175 -4.89 6.86 -3.51
N LEU A 176 -4.85 7.65 -4.60
CA LEU A 176 -6.03 7.90 -5.42
C LEU A 176 -6.57 6.64 -6.09
N LEU A 177 -5.70 5.70 -6.48
CA LEU A 177 -6.16 4.40 -6.99
C LEU A 177 -6.78 3.53 -5.90
N ILE A 178 -6.25 3.57 -4.67
CA ILE A 178 -6.89 2.90 -3.52
C ILE A 178 -8.26 3.51 -3.24
N ASP A 179 -8.40 4.84 -3.31
CA ASP A 179 -9.70 5.51 -3.18
C ASP A 179 -10.70 5.05 -4.26
N LYS A 180 -10.25 4.96 -5.51
CA LYS A 180 -11.09 4.47 -6.61
C LYS A 180 -11.52 3.02 -6.40
N PHE A 181 -10.61 2.17 -5.97
CA PHE A 181 -10.91 0.79 -5.56
C PHE A 181 -11.92 0.75 -4.41
N THR A 182 -11.73 1.60 -3.38
CA THR A 182 -12.65 1.69 -2.24
C THR A 182 -14.06 2.07 -2.69
N ASN A 183 -14.19 3.06 -3.57
CA ASN A 183 -15.47 3.48 -4.12
C ASN A 183 -16.19 2.33 -4.84
N ASP A 184 -15.46 1.53 -5.62
CA ASP A 184 -16.06 0.38 -6.33
C ASP A 184 -16.54 -0.69 -5.35
N VAL A 185 -15.75 -1.02 -4.33
CA VAL A 185 -16.17 -1.97 -3.27
C VAL A 185 -17.43 -1.47 -2.56
N VAL A 186 -17.47 -0.20 -2.15
CA VAL A 186 -18.64 0.38 -1.45
C VAL A 186 -19.87 0.38 -2.33
N THR A 187 -19.76 0.75 -3.60
CA THR A 187 -20.87 0.71 -4.56
C THR A 187 -21.48 -0.69 -4.65
N ARG A 188 -20.67 -1.75 -4.58
CA ARG A 188 -21.16 -3.13 -4.59
C ARG A 188 -21.82 -3.54 -3.28
N VAL A 189 -21.27 -3.08 -2.17
CA VAL A 189 -21.87 -3.27 -0.84
C VAL A 189 -23.27 -2.63 -0.80
N GLU A 190 -23.40 -1.41 -1.29
CA GLU A 190 -24.68 -0.67 -1.30
C GLU A 190 -25.69 -1.27 -2.28
N ALA A 191 -25.24 -1.79 -3.42
CA ALA A 191 -26.11 -2.45 -4.41
C ALA A 191 -26.63 -3.82 -3.95
N GLY A 192 -25.98 -4.44 -2.96
CA GLY A 192 -26.37 -5.72 -2.37
C GLY A 192 -27.30 -5.61 -1.16
N ARG A 193 -27.65 -4.37 -0.76
CA ARG A 193 -28.66 -4.08 0.29
C ARG A 193 -30.05 -4.03 -0.29
#